data_0e8d1f6c34eca6d8e4533e94de4586f4
#
_entry.id   0e8d1f6c34eca6d8e4533e94de4586f4
#
_cell.length_a   1.000
_cell.length_b   1.000
_cell.length_c   1.000
_cell.angle_alpha   90.00
_cell.angle_beta   90.00
_cell.angle_gamma   90.00
#
_symmetry.space_group_name_H-M   'P 1'
#
loop_
_entity.id
_entity.type
_entity.pdbx_description
1 polymer ?
#
loop_
_entity_poly.entity_id
_entity_poly.type
_entity_poly.pdbx_seq_one_letter_code
_entity_poly.pdbx_strand_id
1 'polypeptide(L)'
;QLVCFGPNGADPHHGPDGTRLREGDSVVLDIFIPIGRYWCDMTRTVFFRSASEEGRRVYETVKAANLAAEAVIRAARRVIEEAGYGPHFTHRLGHGCGLDCHEPPDNSSACGVLTRPGMVFSVEPGIYLTGKLGVRIEDLVLVTEDGCEVLNAYPKELQVVG
;
A
#
# COMPACT_ATOMS: atom_id res chain seq x y z
N GLN A 1 -11.52 -3.70 7.81
CA GLN A 1 -11.09 -4.45 6.62
C GLN A 1 -11.75 -3.85 5.38
N LEU A 2 -10.98 -3.66 4.34
CA LEU A 2 -11.45 -3.18 3.04
C LEU A 2 -11.05 -4.19 1.95
N VAL A 3 -12.00 -4.55 1.07
CA VAL A 3 -11.74 -5.43 -0.08
C VAL A 3 -12.29 -4.75 -1.32
N CYS A 4 -11.41 -4.28 -2.19
CA CYS A 4 -11.77 -3.62 -3.44
C CYS A 4 -11.18 -4.40 -4.63
N PHE A 5 -11.93 -4.56 -5.72
CA PHE A 5 -11.46 -5.34 -6.86
C PHE A 5 -11.86 -4.74 -8.21
N GLY A 6 -11.11 -5.10 -9.25
CA GLY A 6 -11.30 -4.61 -10.60
C GLY A 6 -11.28 -3.08 -10.66
N PRO A 7 -12.21 -2.45 -11.40
CA PRO A 7 -12.30 -0.99 -11.47
C PRO A 7 -12.48 -0.29 -10.12
N ASN A 8 -13.17 -0.95 -9.16
CA ASN A 8 -13.39 -0.41 -7.81
C ASN A 8 -12.10 -0.35 -6.99
N GLY A 9 -11.12 -1.21 -7.29
CA GLY A 9 -9.78 -1.14 -6.70
C GLY A 9 -9.02 0.16 -7.01
N ALA A 10 -9.47 0.93 -8.00
CA ALA A 10 -8.90 2.25 -8.31
C ALA A 10 -9.42 3.38 -7.42
N ASP A 11 -10.38 3.10 -6.54
CA ASP A 11 -10.82 3.98 -5.46
C ASP A 11 -10.36 3.35 -4.13
N PRO A 12 -9.36 3.94 -3.45
CA PRO A 12 -8.76 3.34 -2.25
C PRO A 12 -9.72 3.21 -1.05
N HIS A 13 -10.90 3.82 -1.11
CA HIS A 13 -11.92 3.78 -0.06
C HIS A 13 -13.30 3.34 -0.58
N HIS A 14 -13.35 2.60 -1.69
CA HIS A 14 -14.60 2.18 -2.31
C HIS A 14 -15.45 1.35 -1.35
N GLY A 15 -16.71 1.77 -1.16
CA GLY A 15 -17.69 1.04 -0.37
C GLY A 15 -18.26 -0.18 -1.12
N PRO A 16 -18.83 -1.18 -0.42
CA PRO A 16 -19.46 -2.32 -1.04
C PRO A 16 -20.59 -1.94 -1.99
N ASP A 17 -20.61 -2.54 -3.18
CA ASP A 17 -21.66 -2.36 -4.18
C ASP A 17 -22.06 -3.69 -4.84
N GLY A 18 -22.83 -3.65 -5.94
CA GLY A 18 -23.26 -4.83 -6.69
C GLY A 18 -22.23 -5.39 -7.69
N THR A 19 -21.01 -4.86 -7.73
CA THR A 19 -19.95 -5.31 -8.65
C THR A 19 -19.56 -6.75 -8.35
N ARG A 20 -19.32 -7.53 -9.42
CA ARG A 20 -18.90 -8.93 -9.31
C ARG A 20 -17.47 -9.08 -9.76
N LEU A 21 -16.71 -9.87 -9.00
CA LEU A 21 -15.33 -10.26 -9.31
C LEU A 21 -15.27 -10.99 -10.66
N ARG A 22 -14.31 -10.61 -11.50
CA ARG A 22 -14.08 -11.17 -12.83
C ARG A 22 -12.64 -11.65 -12.97
N GLU A 23 -12.42 -12.61 -13.83
CA GLU A 23 -11.07 -13.04 -14.20
C GLU A 23 -10.23 -11.84 -14.69
N GLY A 24 -9.01 -11.74 -14.17
CA GLY A 24 -8.10 -10.63 -14.45
C GLY A 24 -8.20 -9.44 -13.50
N ASP A 25 -9.22 -9.39 -12.63
CA ASP A 25 -9.34 -8.32 -11.66
C ASP A 25 -8.19 -8.36 -10.63
N SER A 26 -7.63 -7.19 -10.35
CA SER A 26 -6.84 -7.00 -9.13
C SER A 26 -7.78 -6.97 -7.93
N VAL A 27 -7.37 -7.56 -6.81
CA VAL A 27 -8.10 -7.56 -5.54
C VAL A 27 -7.19 -6.96 -4.49
N VAL A 28 -7.50 -5.76 -4.05
CA VAL A 28 -6.84 -5.06 -2.95
C VAL A 28 -7.47 -5.53 -1.64
N LEU A 29 -6.66 -6.13 -0.79
CA LEU A 29 -7.01 -6.64 0.53
C LEU A 29 -6.31 -5.78 1.57
N ASP A 30 -7.07 -4.91 2.22
CA ASP A 30 -6.57 -4.01 3.24
C ASP A 30 -7.12 -4.43 4.61
N ILE A 31 -6.21 -4.80 5.50
CA ILE A 31 -6.51 -5.44 6.78
C ILE A 31 -5.95 -4.59 7.91
N PHE A 32 -6.82 -3.82 8.53
CA PHE A 32 -6.52 -3.02 9.71
C PHE A 32 -7.39 -3.48 10.87
N ILE A 33 -6.76 -3.93 11.97
CA ILE A 33 -7.45 -4.43 13.16
C ILE A 33 -6.67 -4.08 14.44
N PRO A 34 -7.34 -3.84 15.56
CA PRO A 34 -6.65 -3.77 16.85
C PRO A 34 -6.29 -5.17 17.35
N ILE A 35 -5.04 -5.32 17.79
CA ILE A 35 -4.54 -6.51 18.49
C ILE A 35 -4.13 -6.08 19.89
N GLY A 36 -4.93 -6.46 20.89
CA GLY A 36 -4.76 -5.94 22.24
C GLY A 36 -5.05 -4.44 22.28
N ARG A 37 -4.04 -3.60 22.45
CA ARG A 37 -4.16 -2.14 22.52
C ARG A 37 -3.62 -1.41 21.31
N TYR A 38 -2.94 -2.12 20.40
CA TYR A 38 -2.28 -1.53 19.24
C TYR A 38 -2.97 -1.96 17.96
N TRP A 39 -2.98 -1.07 16.98
CA TRP A 39 -3.46 -1.38 15.66
C TRP A 39 -2.36 -2.05 14.83
N CYS A 40 -2.75 -3.05 14.05
CA CYS A 40 -1.94 -3.52 12.93
C CYS A 40 -2.60 -3.08 11.62
N ASP A 41 -1.77 -2.89 10.60
CA ASP A 41 -2.20 -2.48 9.28
C ASP A 41 -1.36 -3.19 8.22
N MET A 42 -2.01 -3.66 7.17
CA MET A 42 -1.35 -4.33 6.04
C MET A 42 -2.26 -4.38 4.82
N THR A 43 -1.76 -3.93 3.68
CA THR A 43 -2.42 -4.17 2.39
C THR A 43 -1.61 -5.13 1.53
N ARG A 44 -2.30 -6.05 0.88
CA ARG A 44 -1.78 -6.85 -0.24
C ARG A 44 -2.76 -6.81 -1.41
N THR A 45 -2.22 -6.91 -2.61
CA THR A 45 -3.01 -7.05 -3.83
C THR A 45 -2.73 -8.40 -4.47
N VAL A 46 -3.77 -9.09 -4.87
CA VAL A 46 -3.68 -10.34 -5.65
C VAL A 46 -4.45 -10.20 -6.96
N PHE A 47 -4.27 -11.10 -7.90
CA PHE A 47 -5.05 -11.14 -9.13
C PHE A 47 -5.91 -12.40 -9.19
N PHE A 48 -7.16 -12.25 -9.59
CA PHE A 48 -8.08 -13.37 -9.70
C PHE A 48 -7.88 -14.10 -11.03
N ARG A 49 -7.46 -15.37 -10.98
CA ARG A 49 -7.19 -16.32 -12.08
C ARG A 49 -6.08 -15.92 -13.05
N SER A 50 -5.99 -14.65 -13.42
CA SER A 50 -4.95 -14.19 -14.34
C SER A 50 -4.53 -12.75 -14.01
N ALA A 51 -3.34 -12.36 -14.46
CA ALA A 51 -2.87 -10.98 -14.36
C ALA A 51 -2.43 -10.52 -15.75
N SER A 52 -3.01 -9.40 -16.22
CA SER A 52 -2.61 -8.78 -17.48
C SER A 52 -1.17 -8.26 -17.41
N GLU A 53 -0.56 -8.01 -18.58
CA GLU A 53 0.78 -7.39 -18.63
C GLU A 53 0.80 -6.00 -17.95
N GLU A 54 -0.24 -5.19 -18.18
CA GLU A 54 -0.40 -3.89 -17.50
C GLU A 54 -0.50 -4.09 -15.99
N GLY A 55 -1.32 -5.04 -15.51
CA GLY A 55 -1.49 -5.34 -14.10
C GLY A 55 -0.19 -5.79 -13.44
N ARG A 56 0.58 -6.65 -14.11
CA ARG A 56 1.91 -7.08 -13.62
C ARG A 56 2.89 -5.92 -13.52
N ARG A 57 2.95 -5.07 -14.54
CA ARG A 57 3.82 -3.89 -14.54
C ARG A 57 3.45 -2.91 -13.43
N VAL A 58 2.17 -2.62 -13.23
CA VAL A 58 1.68 -1.78 -12.13
C VAL A 58 2.07 -2.40 -10.78
N TYR A 59 1.85 -3.69 -10.60
CA TYR A 59 2.18 -4.41 -9.37
C TYR A 59 3.67 -4.32 -9.03
N GLU A 60 4.54 -4.64 -9.98
CA GLU A 60 6.00 -4.60 -9.76
C GLU A 60 6.49 -3.18 -9.48
N THR A 61 5.87 -2.15 -10.09
CA THR A 61 6.17 -0.75 -9.77
C THR A 61 5.79 -0.40 -8.33
N VAL A 62 4.61 -0.80 -7.87
CA VAL A 62 4.17 -0.56 -6.48
C VAL A 62 5.05 -1.32 -5.50
N LYS A 63 5.40 -2.58 -5.80
CA LYS A 63 6.32 -3.37 -4.97
C LYS A 63 7.70 -2.72 -4.87
N ALA A 64 8.26 -2.26 -6.01
CA ALA A 64 9.54 -1.56 -6.02
C ALA A 64 9.48 -0.25 -5.20
N ALA A 65 8.37 0.48 -5.29
CA ALA A 65 8.14 1.70 -4.51
C ALA A 65 8.06 1.41 -3.00
N ASN A 66 7.37 0.33 -2.59
CA ASN A 66 7.27 -0.09 -1.19
C ASN A 66 8.66 -0.45 -0.65
N LEU A 67 9.42 -1.30 -1.33
CA LEU A 67 10.79 -1.67 -0.94
C LEU A 67 11.75 -0.46 -0.89
N ALA A 68 11.62 0.47 -1.83
CA ALA A 68 12.41 1.70 -1.82
C ALA A 68 12.06 2.62 -0.63
N ALA A 69 10.79 2.67 -0.24
CA ALA A 69 10.33 3.49 0.88
C ALA A 69 10.77 2.93 2.24
N GLU A 70 10.92 1.63 2.38
CA GLU A 70 11.52 1.01 3.57
C GLU A 70 12.96 1.47 3.79
N ALA A 71 13.69 1.78 2.72
CA ALA A 71 15.05 2.32 2.80
C ALA A 71 15.08 3.85 3.01
N VAL A 72 14.22 4.61 2.28
CA VAL A 72 14.13 6.07 2.37
C VAL A 72 12.71 6.52 2.00
N ILE A 73 11.97 7.10 2.94
CA ILE A 73 10.57 7.54 2.80
C ILE A 73 10.27 8.35 1.52
N ARG A 74 11.23 9.10 0.98
CA ARG A 74 11.07 9.91 -0.24
C ARG A 74 11.24 9.12 -1.54
N ALA A 75 11.73 7.88 -1.49
CA ALA A 75 12.08 7.12 -2.68
C ALA A 75 10.84 6.54 -3.41
N ALA A 76 9.77 6.19 -2.69
CA ALA A 76 8.58 5.56 -3.26
C ALA A 76 7.95 6.38 -4.39
N ARG A 77 7.72 7.69 -4.14
CA ARG A 77 7.11 8.58 -5.15
C ARG A 77 7.96 8.66 -6.41
N ARG A 78 9.28 8.78 -6.26
CA ARG A 78 10.21 8.83 -7.41
C ARG A 78 10.12 7.55 -8.26
N VAL A 79 10.09 6.37 -7.65
CA VAL A 79 9.95 5.09 -8.38
C VAL A 79 8.67 5.08 -9.21
N ILE A 80 7.55 5.53 -8.64
CA ILE A 80 6.25 5.58 -9.32
C ILE A 80 6.25 6.62 -10.46
N GLU A 81 6.86 7.79 -10.23
CA GLU A 81 6.98 8.85 -11.24
C GLU A 81 7.88 8.45 -12.41
N GLU A 82 9.05 7.84 -12.15
CA GLU A 82 9.96 7.32 -13.16
C GLU A 82 9.33 6.22 -14.01
N ALA A 83 8.42 5.44 -13.44
CA ALA A 83 7.63 4.43 -14.16
C ALA A 83 6.45 5.02 -14.96
N GLY A 84 6.22 6.34 -14.89
CA GLY A 84 5.15 7.04 -15.61
C GLY A 84 3.78 7.03 -14.91
N TYR A 85 3.70 6.58 -13.65
CA TYR A 85 2.43 6.48 -12.90
C TYR A 85 2.24 7.59 -11.85
N GLY A 86 3.06 8.63 -11.83
CA GLY A 86 2.99 9.73 -10.85
C GLY A 86 1.57 10.29 -10.61
N PRO A 87 0.79 10.63 -11.67
CA PRO A 87 -0.60 11.12 -11.51
C PRO A 87 -1.57 10.12 -10.87
N HIS A 88 -1.21 8.86 -10.81
CA HIS A 88 -2.02 7.77 -10.27
C HIS A 88 -1.66 7.38 -8.83
N PHE A 89 -0.68 8.06 -8.22
CA PHE A 89 -0.37 7.95 -6.80
C PHE A 89 -0.96 9.16 -6.07
N THR A 90 -2.20 9.04 -5.62
CA THR A 90 -3.06 10.16 -5.25
C THR A 90 -3.11 10.48 -3.76
N HIS A 91 -2.44 9.70 -2.89
CA HIS A 91 -2.43 9.90 -1.45
C HIS A 91 -1.02 10.04 -0.87
N ARG A 92 -0.92 10.29 0.44
CA ARG A 92 0.34 10.27 1.20
C ARG A 92 0.94 8.86 1.20
N LEU A 93 2.25 8.78 1.48
CA LEU A 93 2.95 7.48 1.52
C LEU A 93 2.50 6.62 2.70
N GLY A 94 2.00 7.22 3.77
CA GLY A 94 1.55 6.50 4.95
C GLY A 94 1.24 7.43 6.14
N HIS A 95 1.05 6.85 7.29
CA HIS A 95 0.68 7.51 8.54
C HIS A 95 1.34 6.84 9.74
N GLY A 96 1.40 7.52 10.87
CA GLY A 96 1.72 6.90 12.15
C GLY A 96 0.65 5.87 12.53
N CYS A 97 1.06 4.80 13.17
CA CYS A 97 0.17 3.74 13.64
C CYS A 97 0.61 3.29 15.04
N GLY A 98 -0.36 3.15 15.95
CA GLY A 98 -0.07 2.78 17.33
C GLY A 98 -1.33 2.46 18.12
N LEU A 99 -1.72 3.34 19.04
CA LEU A 99 -2.97 3.20 19.80
C LEU A 99 -4.20 3.51 18.94
N ASP A 100 -4.02 4.35 17.92
CA ASP A 100 -4.99 4.58 16.86
C ASP A 100 -4.45 4.04 15.53
N CYS A 101 -5.36 3.66 14.61
CA CYS A 101 -5.00 3.22 13.27
C CYS A 101 -4.25 4.32 12.51
N HIS A 102 -4.74 5.56 12.62
CA HIS A 102 -4.11 6.74 12.06
C HIS A 102 -3.73 7.71 13.17
N GLU A 103 -2.44 7.91 13.41
CA GLU A 103 -1.95 8.90 14.37
C GLU A 103 -0.79 9.74 13.80
N PRO A 104 -0.56 10.97 14.29
CA PRO A 104 0.59 11.77 13.87
C PRO A 104 1.93 11.12 14.27
N PRO A 105 3.00 11.43 13.49
CA PRO A 105 3.03 12.26 12.30
C PRO A 105 2.68 11.49 11.02
N ASP A 106 2.27 12.25 9.98
CA ASP A 106 2.06 11.69 8.64
C ASP A 106 3.38 11.38 7.94
N ASN A 107 3.37 10.34 7.12
CA ASN A 107 4.46 10.00 6.22
C ASN A 107 4.24 10.66 4.85
N SER A 108 4.43 11.97 4.79
CA SER A 108 4.23 12.79 3.57
C SER A 108 5.34 13.81 3.37
N SER A 109 5.46 14.32 2.14
CA SER A 109 6.42 15.39 1.81
C SER A 109 6.11 16.73 2.50
N ALA A 110 4.88 16.92 2.98
CA ALA A 110 4.45 18.12 3.71
C ALA A 110 4.76 18.03 5.21
N CYS A 111 5.06 16.84 5.73
CA CYS A 111 5.40 16.66 7.13
C CYS A 111 6.86 17.05 7.38
N GLY A 112 7.08 18.03 8.25
CA GLY A 112 8.40 18.49 8.69
C GLY A 112 8.93 17.76 9.94
N VAL A 113 8.23 16.77 10.45
CA VAL A 113 8.63 16.02 11.64
C VAL A 113 9.73 15.03 11.27
N LEU A 114 10.84 15.07 11.99
CA LEU A 114 11.90 14.08 11.84
C LEU A 114 11.50 12.77 12.52
N THR A 115 11.71 11.67 11.82
CA THR A 115 11.53 10.33 12.38
C THR A 115 12.50 10.08 13.53
N ARG A 116 12.07 9.33 14.54
CA ARG A 116 12.86 8.95 15.70
C ARG A 116 12.71 7.45 15.95
N PRO A 117 13.73 6.79 16.51
CA PRO A 117 13.63 5.40 16.94
C PRO A 117 12.41 5.18 17.85
N GLY A 118 11.71 4.07 17.63
CA GLY A 118 10.48 3.72 18.32
C GLY A 118 9.18 4.19 17.64
N MET A 119 9.25 5.05 16.61
CA MET A 119 8.08 5.41 15.82
C MET A 119 7.68 4.27 14.88
N VAL A 120 6.37 4.06 14.71
CA VAL A 120 5.80 3.10 13.76
C VAL A 120 4.98 3.84 12.72
N PHE A 121 5.21 3.52 11.45
CA PHE A 121 4.51 4.12 10.30
C PHE A 121 4.01 3.06 9.34
N SER A 122 2.90 3.33 8.66
CA SER A 122 2.58 2.62 7.43
C SER A 122 3.45 3.11 6.27
N VAL A 123 3.78 2.20 5.37
CA VAL A 123 4.42 2.45 4.07
C VAL A 123 3.56 1.78 3.02
N GLU A 124 2.70 2.57 2.36
CA GLU A 124 1.57 2.09 1.56
C GLU A 124 1.50 2.71 0.16
N PRO A 125 2.57 2.68 -0.66
CA PRO A 125 2.44 3.19 -2.01
C PRO A 125 1.36 2.45 -2.79
N GLY A 126 0.62 3.19 -3.62
CA GLY A 126 -0.43 2.63 -4.46
C GLY A 126 -0.50 3.32 -5.83
N ILE A 127 -0.95 2.58 -6.84
CA ILE A 127 -1.25 3.07 -8.19
C ILE A 127 -2.70 2.73 -8.50
N TYR A 128 -3.49 3.76 -8.85
CA TYR A 128 -4.92 3.66 -9.07
C TYR A 128 -5.29 4.11 -10.49
N LEU A 129 -5.47 3.14 -11.40
CA LEU A 129 -5.86 3.38 -12.78
C LEU A 129 -7.39 3.40 -12.87
N THR A 130 -7.96 4.60 -12.81
CA THR A 130 -9.43 4.81 -12.80
C THR A 130 -10.13 4.01 -13.88
N GLY A 131 -11.17 3.26 -13.50
CA GLY A 131 -11.96 2.41 -14.39
C GLY A 131 -11.29 1.10 -14.81
N LYS A 132 -10.08 0.81 -14.32
CA LYS A 132 -9.32 -0.39 -14.69
C LYS A 132 -8.96 -1.24 -13.47
N LEU A 133 -8.02 -0.77 -12.65
CA LEU A 133 -7.50 -1.53 -11.51
C LEU A 133 -6.82 -0.61 -10.50
N GLY A 134 -6.69 -1.10 -9.26
CA GLY A 134 -5.82 -0.55 -8.24
C GLY A 134 -4.85 -1.59 -7.71
N VAL A 135 -3.68 -1.14 -7.31
CA VAL A 135 -2.68 -1.95 -6.59
C VAL A 135 -2.15 -1.15 -5.42
N ARG A 136 -2.16 -1.72 -4.22
CA ARG A 136 -1.49 -1.20 -3.01
C ARG A 136 -0.73 -2.33 -2.33
N ILE A 137 0.47 -2.04 -1.87
CA ILE A 137 1.26 -2.91 -1.00
C ILE A 137 1.66 -2.07 0.20
N GLU A 138 1.29 -2.53 1.38
CA GLU A 138 1.47 -1.82 2.64
C GLU A 138 2.09 -2.69 3.70
N ASP A 139 3.01 -2.09 4.43
CA ASP A 139 3.59 -2.65 5.64
C ASP A 139 3.74 -1.58 6.72
N LEU A 140 3.64 -2.01 7.97
CA LEU A 140 4.09 -1.23 9.11
C LEU A 140 5.60 -1.37 9.27
N VAL A 141 6.24 -0.25 9.53
CA VAL A 141 7.69 -0.12 9.67
C VAL A 141 8.01 0.52 11.02
N LEU A 142 8.82 -0.15 11.82
CA LEU A 142 9.41 0.38 13.06
C LEU A 142 10.72 1.10 12.74
N VAL A 143 10.84 2.36 13.12
CA VAL A 143 12.10 3.11 13.01
C VAL A 143 13.06 2.62 14.10
N THR A 144 14.29 2.27 13.73
CA THR A 144 15.40 1.88 14.63
C THR A 144 16.48 2.95 14.67
N GLU A 145 17.52 2.77 15.49
CA GLU A 145 18.65 3.73 15.59
C GLU A 145 19.41 3.88 14.27
N ASP A 146 19.51 2.83 13.47
CA ASP A 146 20.35 2.71 12.28
C ASP A 146 19.57 2.36 11.01
N GLY A 147 18.23 2.33 11.06
CA GLY A 147 17.39 2.02 9.89
C GLY A 147 15.93 1.79 10.25
N CYS A 148 15.38 0.69 9.78
CA CYS A 148 14.01 0.29 10.10
C CYS A 148 13.82 -1.23 10.08
N GLU A 149 12.78 -1.68 10.76
CA GLU A 149 12.30 -3.07 10.77
C GLU A 149 10.89 -3.14 10.19
N VAL A 150 10.67 -4.03 9.22
CA VAL A 150 9.33 -4.30 8.64
C VAL A 150 8.60 -5.28 9.54
N LEU A 151 7.45 -4.88 10.07
CA LEU A 151 6.71 -5.68 11.05
C LEU A 151 5.80 -6.74 10.41
N ASN A 152 5.41 -6.56 9.15
CA ASN A 152 4.52 -7.48 8.44
C ASN A 152 5.34 -8.53 7.68
N ALA A 153 5.07 -9.80 7.92
CA ALA A 153 5.82 -10.91 7.33
C ALA A 153 5.17 -11.54 6.08
N TYR A 154 3.98 -11.09 5.65
CA TYR A 154 3.31 -11.67 4.49
C TYR A 154 4.03 -11.29 3.18
N PRO A 155 4.26 -12.27 2.27
CA PRO A 155 5.02 -12.04 1.03
C PRO A 155 4.48 -10.88 0.17
N LYS A 156 5.41 -10.19 -0.53
CA LYS A 156 5.12 -9.08 -1.46
C LYS A 156 5.17 -9.50 -2.93
N GLU A 157 5.38 -10.78 -3.20
CA GLU A 157 5.39 -11.32 -4.55
C GLU A 157 3.99 -11.31 -5.14
N LEU A 158 3.90 -11.00 -6.45
CA LEU A 158 2.63 -11.04 -7.18
C LEU A 158 2.03 -12.44 -7.10
N GLN A 159 0.80 -12.52 -6.62
CA GLN A 159 0.03 -13.75 -6.52
C GLN A 159 -1.16 -13.73 -7.47
N VAL A 160 -1.38 -14.84 -8.14
CA VAL A 160 -2.58 -15.12 -8.94
C VAL A 160 -3.32 -16.24 -8.25
N VAL A 161 -4.58 -16.03 -7.89
CA VAL A 161 -5.41 -16.93 -7.09
C VAL A 161 -6.71 -17.30 -7.80
N GLY A 162 -7.30 -18.46 -7.50
CA GLY A 162 -8.59 -18.95 -8.06
C GLY A 162 -8.49 -20.07 -9.06
#